data_c2a8518db627fdcb2a219fb2e4c88638
#
_entry.id   c2a8518db627fdcb2a219fb2e4c88638
#
_cell.length_a   1.000
_cell.length_b   1.000
_cell.length_c   1.000
_cell.angle_alpha   90.00
_cell.angle_beta   90.00
_cell.angle_gamma   90.00
#
_symmetry.space_group_name_H-M   'P 1'
#
loop_
_entity.id
_entity.type
_entity.pdbx_description
1 polymer ?
#
loop_
_entity_poly.entity_id
_entity_poly.type
_entity_poly.pdbx_seq_one_letter_code
_entity_poly.pdbx_strand_id
1 'polypeptide(L)'
;MGIRLTDRFLTSRKAPLAGRTIYTDSVVPGLTFRVSAATMWNPGGRRDWLLRYRPRRQRQRAVAIGTYPAVSLAKARERAGEVVAAAKRGFDLIAAEERDMQRKRSHGPL
;
A
#
# COMPACT_ATOMS: atom_id res chain seq x y z
N MET A 1 14.35 9.22 3.49
CA MET A 1 13.75 10.18 2.57
C MET A 1 13.13 9.49 1.38
N GLY A 2 11.97 9.98 0.94
CA GLY A 2 11.29 9.41 -0.22
C GLY A 2 11.89 9.91 -1.52
N ILE A 3 11.67 9.15 -2.58
CA ILE A 3 12.00 9.56 -3.94
C ILE A 3 10.71 9.68 -4.72
N ARG A 4 10.70 10.54 -5.74
CA ARG A 4 9.52 10.65 -6.58
C ARG A 4 9.41 9.43 -7.49
N LEU A 5 8.47 8.55 -7.19
CA LEU A 5 8.24 7.36 -7.99
C LEU A 5 7.61 7.74 -9.33
N THR A 6 8.01 7.05 -10.38
CA THR A 6 7.48 7.20 -11.73
C THR A 6 7.20 5.81 -12.28
N ASP A 7 6.32 5.71 -13.28
CA ASP A 7 6.04 4.43 -13.91
C ASP A 7 7.30 3.80 -14.50
N ARG A 8 8.15 4.63 -15.10
CA ARG A 8 9.43 4.16 -15.65
C ARG A 8 10.33 3.56 -14.58
N PHE A 9 10.40 4.23 -13.41
CA PHE A 9 11.16 3.73 -12.28
C PHE A 9 10.63 2.38 -11.81
N LEU A 10 9.33 2.25 -11.65
CA LEU A 10 8.70 1.04 -11.15
C LEU A 10 8.91 -0.15 -12.09
N THR A 11 8.76 0.07 -13.39
CA THR A 11 8.93 -1.00 -14.38
C THR A 11 10.38 -1.43 -14.55
N SER A 12 11.33 -0.56 -14.21
CA SER A 12 12.76 -0.85 -14.35
C SER A 12 13.35 -1.55 -13.12
N ARG A 13 12.63 -1.65 -12.02
CA ARG A 13 13.15 -2.27 -10.79
C ARG A 13 13.12 -3.78 -10.91
N LYS A 14 14.27 -4.40 -10.64
CA LYS A 14 14.43 -5.85 -10.65
C LYS A 14 14.18 -6.40 -9.25
N ALA A 15 13.74 -7.66 -9.18
CA ALA A 15 13.59 -8.35 -7.90
C ALA A 15 14.98 -8.56 -7.27
N PRO A 16 15.11 -8.37 -5.93
CA PRO A 16 16.37 -8.67 -5.27
C PRO A 16 16.64 -10.17 -5.25
N LEU A 17 17.90 -10.54 -5.00
CA LEU A 17 18.28 -11.96 -4.91
C LEU A 17 17.63 -12.65 -3.71
N ALA A 18 17.41 -11.92 -2.64
CA ALA A 18 16.78 -12.44 -1.43
C ALA A 18 16.10 -11.28 -0.71
N GLY A 19 15.07 -11.60 0.07
CA GLY A 19 14.37 -10.59 0.86
C GLY A 19 13.53 -9.65 -0.02
N ARG A 20 13.55 -8.37 0.32
CA ARG A 20 12.73 -7.37 -0.34
C ARG A 20 13.42 -6.01 -0.34
N THR A 21 13.11 -5.21 -1.36
CA THR A 21 13.58 -3.83 -1.46
C THR A 21 12.37 -2.91 -1.35
N ILE A 22 12.50 -1.84 -0.58
CA ILE A 22 11.42 -0.90 -0.33
C ILE A 22 11.81 0.48 -0.85
N TYR A 23 10.91 1.10 -1.60
CA TYR A 23 11.08 2.46 -2.12
C TYR A 23 9.93 3.32 -1.59
N THR A 24 10.26 4.42 -0.94
CA THR A 24 9.25 5.33 -0.37
C THR A 24 8.98 6.48 -1.34
N ASP A 25 7.69 6.77 -1.58
CA ASP A 25 7.30 7.86 -2.46
C ASP A 25 7.45 9.21 -1.76
N SER A 26 7.96 10.22 -2.46
CA SER A 26 8.07 11.56 -1.93
C SER A 26 6.79 12.38 -2.14
N VAL A 27 5.93 11.98 -3.06
CA VAL A 27 4.69 12.71 -3.37
C VAL A 27 3.64 12.47 -2.29
N VAL A 28 3.47 11.21 -1.87
CA VAL A 28 2.54 10.86 -0.78
C VAL A 28 3.35 10.23 0.35
N PRO A 29 3.58 10.97 1.45
CA PRO A 29 4.34 10.44 2.58
C PRO A 29 3.71 9.16 3.13
N GLY A 30 4.54 8.15 3.37
CA GLY A 30 4.10 6.87 3.88
C GLY A 30 3.76 5.83 2.82
N LEU A 31 3.57 6.24 1.56
CA LEU A 31 3.34 5.30 0.47
C LEU A 31 4.66 4.67 0.07
N THR A 32 4.70 3.33 0.08
CA THR A 32 5.91 2.59 -0.27
C THR A 32 5.62 1.56 -1.36
N PHE A 33 6.62 1.32 -2.20
CA PHE A 33 6.60 0.30 -3.23
C PHE A 33 7.60 -0.79 -2.81
N ARG A 34 7.12 -2.01 -2.63
CA ARG A 34 7.94 -3.12 -2.18
C ARG A 34 8.11 -4.13 -3.29
N VAL A 35 9.37 -4.47 -3.60
CA VAL A 35 9.71 -5.52 -4.56
C VAL A 35 10.32 -6.68 -3.79
N SER A 36 9.66 -7.82 -3.81
CA SER A 36 10.11 -9.03 -3.12
C SER A 36 10.92 -9.91 -4.05
N ALA A 37 11.77 -10.77 -3.49
CA ALA A 37 12.59 -11.70 -4.27
C ALA A 37 11.71 -12.61 -5.11
N ALA A 38 12.23 -13.04 -6.25
CA ALA A 38 11.58 -13.99 -7.12
C ALA A 38 11.35 -15.32 -6.39
N THR A 39 10.22 -15.96 -6.65
CA THR A 39 9.89 -17.27 -6.12
C THR A 39 9.47 -18.17 -7.27
N MET A 40 9.30 -19.47 -6.97
CA MET A 40 8.77 -20.42 -7.94
C MET A 40 7.42 -19.94 -8.50
N TRP A 41 6.58 -19.36 -7.65
CA TRP A 41 5.24 -18.89 -8.01
C TRP A 41 5.23 -17.52 -8.66
N ASN A 42 6.25 -16.70 -8.38
CA ASN A 42 6.40 -15.35 -8.92
C ASN A 42 7.84 -15.15 -9.41
N PRO A 43 8.16 -15.62 -10.63
CA PRO A 43 9.54 -15.52 -11.14
C PRO A 43 10.10 -14.09 -11.24
N GLY A 44 9.22 -13.11 -11.45
CA GLY A 44 9.63 -11.71 -11.48
C GLY A 44 9.62 -11.01 -10.14
N GLY A 45 9.30 -11.75 -9.07
CA GLY A 45 9.13 -11.17 -7.76
C GLY A 45 7.77 -10.50 -7.61
N ARG A 46 7.37 -10.27 -6.36
CA ARG A 46 6.10 -9.64 -6.07
C ARG A 46 6.28 -8.14 -5.87
N ARG A 47 5.41 -7.35 -6.44
CA ARG A 47 5.43 -5.89 -6.34
C ARG A 47 4.17 -5.41 -5.68
N ASP A 48 4.31 -4.81 -4.50
CA ASP A 48 3.19 -4.42 -3.66
C ASP A 48 3.25 -2.95 -3.32
N TRP A 49 2.07 -2.36 -3.15
CA TRP A 49 1.91 -1.04 -2.57
C TRP A 49 1.54 -1.18 -1.11
N LEU A 50 2.28 -0.48 -0.25
CA LEU A 50 2.03 -0.43 1.18
C LEU A 50 1.90 1.01 1.61
N LEU A 51 1.06 1.26 2.60
CA LEU A 51 0.92 2.59 3.17
C LEU A 51 1.15 2.51 4.67
N ARG A 52 2.07 3.35 5.15
CA ARG A 52 2.27 3.58 6.57
C ARG A 52 1.58 4.89 6.92
N TYR A 53 0.66 4.85 7.86
CA TYR A 53 -0.05 6.03 8.31
C TYR A 53 -0.33 5.93 9.78
N ARG A 54 -0.56 7.07 10.42
CA ARG A 54 -0.84 7.13 11.84
C ARG A 54 -2.19 7.78 12.07
N PRO A 55 -3.20 7.01 12.42
CA PRO A 55 -4.48 7.58 12.85
C PRO A 55 -4.26 8.40 14.11
N ARG A 56 -5.02 9.46 14.26
CA ARG A 56 -4.89 10.38 15.37
C ARG A 56 -5.00 9.63 16.71
N ARG A 57 -4.04 9.87 17.62
CA ARG A 57 -3.98 9.25 18.94
C ARG A 57 -3.83 7.73 18.92
N GLN A 58 -3.37 7.17 17.81
CA GLN A 58 -3.16 5.75 17.68
C GLN A 58 -1.74 5.46 17.22
N ARG A 59 -1.38 4.19 17.26
CA ARG A 59 -0.07 3.74 16.77
C ARG A 59 -0.04 3.78 15.25
N GLN A 60 1.16 3.91 14.71
CA GLN A 60 1.36 3.82 13.27
C GLN A 60 0.88 2.46 12.75
N ARG A 61 0.15 2.47 11.65
CA ARG A 61 -0.31 1.27 10.98
C ARG A 61 0.34 1.15 9.60
N ALA A 62 0.52 -0.09 9.16
CA ALA A 62 0.95 -0.38 7.80
C ALA A 62 -0.11 -1.26 7.15
N VAL A 63 -0.62 -0.84 6.00
CA VAL A 63 -1.67 -1.58 5.28
C VAL A 63 -1.27 -1.80 3.85
N ALA A 64 -1.71 -2.91 3.25
CA ALA A 64 -1.51 -3.17 1.84
C ALA A 64 -2.56 -2.40 1.03
N ILE A 65 -2.10 -1.65 0.04
CA ILE A 65 -2.99 -0.91 -0.89
C ILE A 65 -3.34 -1.80 -2.08
N GLY A 66 -2.41 -2.63 -2.52
CA GLY A 66 -2.63 -3.52 -3.64
C GLY A 66 -1.31 -3.97 -4.26
N THR A 67 -1.39 -4.58 -5.43
CA THR A 67 -0.22 -5.05 -6.19
C THR A 67 -0.08 -4.26 -7.48
N TYR A 68 1.17 -4.05 -7.88
CA TYR A 68 1.49 -3.41 -9.15
C TYR A 68 1.67 -4.50 -10.23
N PRO A 69 1.20 -4.31 -11.45
CA PRO A 69 0.60 -3.10 -12.01
C PRO A 69 -0.93 -3.04 -11.89
N ALA A 70 -1.58 -4.02 -11.26
CA ALA A 70 -3.04 -4.01 -11.12
C ALA A 70 -3.52 -2.70 -10.47
N VAL A 71 -2.80 -2.25 -9.43
CA VAL A 71 -2.98 -0.91 -8.87
C VAL A 71 -1.85 -0.05 -9.41
N SER A 72 -2.19 0.91 -10.27
CA SER A 72 -1.21 1.82 -10.88
C SER A 72 -0.64 2.78 -9.85
N LEU A 73 0.46 3.45 -10.21
CA LEU A 73 1.05 4.48 -9.36
C LEU A 73 0.04 5.59 -9.04
N ALA A 74 -0.71 6.05 -10.04
CA ALA A 74 -1.72 7.09 -9.84
C ALA A 74 -2.81 6.64 -8.87
N LYS A 75 -3.31 5.42 -9.01
CA LYS A 75 -4.33 4.87 -8.12
C LYS A 75 -3.80 4.64 -6.71
N ALA A 76 -2.55 4.19 -6.58
CA ALA A 76 -1.92 4.00 -5.28
C ALA A 76 -1.79 5.34 -4.54
N ARG A 77 -1.37 6.39 -5.25
CA ARG A 77 -1.26 7.74 -4.67
C ARG A 77 -2.62 8.30 -4.27
N GLU A 78 -3.63 8.11 -5.12
CA GLU A 78 -5.00 8.54 -4.82
C GLU A 78 -5.53 7.88 -3.56
N ARG A 79 -5.42 6.56 -3.49
CA ARG A 79 -5.89 5.80 -2.34
C ARG A 79 -5.13 6.16 -1.06
N ALA A 80 -3.80 6.24 -1.16
CA ALA A 80 -2.96 6.62 -0.02
C ALA A 80 -3.28 8.03 0.47
N GLY A 81 -3.50 8.96 -0.46
CA GLY A 81 -3.87 10.33 -0.14
C GLY A 81 -5.19 10.40 0.62
N GLU A 82 -6.19 9.63 0.23
CA GLU A 82 -7.47 9.57 0.92
C GLU A 82 -7.30 9.08 2.36
N VAL A 83 -6.55 8.00 2.55
CA VAL A 83 -6.31 7.43 3.88
C VAL A 83 -5.56 8.41 4.77
N VAL A 84 -4.50 9.03 4.25
CA VAL A 84 -3.70 9.99 5.01
C VAL A 84 -4.50 11.24 5.37
N ALA A 85 -5.28 11.76 4.42
CA ALA A 85 -6.12 12.94 4.68
C ALA A 85 -7.18 12.65 5.74
N ALA A 86 -7.81 11.48 5.70
CA ALA A 86 -8.77 11.06 6.71
C ALA A 86 -8.10 10.93 8.09
N ALA A 87 -6.90 10.35 8.14
CA ALA A 87 -6.16 10.18 9.39
C ALA A 87 -5.82 11.52 10.04
N LYS A 88 -5.48 12.53 9.23
CA LYS A 88 -5.20 13.89 9.73
C LYS A 88 -6.44 14.53 10.36
N ARG A 89 -7.64 14.14 9.90
CA ARG A 89 -8.89 14.62 10.48
C ARG A 89 -9.34 13.77 11.67
N GLY A 90 -8.54 12.77 12.05
CA GLY A 90 -8.85 11.90 13.18
C GLY A 90 -9.68 10.68 12.82
N PHE A 91 -9.78 10.34 11.54
CA PHE A 91 -10.60 9.23 11.07
C PHE A 91 -9.73 8.15 10.42
N ASP A 92 -9.84 6.91 10.91
CA ASP A 92 -9.13 5.76 10.33
C ASP A 92 -10.03 5.11 9.28
N LEU A 93 -9.81 5.50 8.01
CA LEU A 93 -10.60 5.03 6.88
C LEU A 93 -10.49 3.51 6.70
N ILE A 94 -9.28 2.97 6.85
CA ILE A 94 -9.05 1.52 6.69
C ILE A 94 -9.81 0.73 7.76
N ALA A 95 -9.74 1.16 9.02
CA ALA A 95 -10.45 0.49 10.10
C ALA A 95 -11.97 0.53 9.88
N ALA A 96 -12.49 1.65 9.37
CA ALA A 96 -13.90 1.78 9.06
C ALA A 96 -14.33 0.80 7.97
N GLU A 97 -13.51 0.65 6.92
CA GLU A 97 -13.78 -0.28 5.84
C GLU A 97 -13.70 -1.73 6.30
N GLU A 98 -12.74 -2.05 7.16
CA GLU A 98 -12.63 -3.39 7.74
C GLU A 98 -13.87 -3.75 8.55
N ARG A 99 -14.37 -2.83 9.38
CA ARG A 99 -15.59 -3.04 10.16
C ARG A 99 -16.80 -3.25 9.26
N ASP A 100 -16.88 -2.50 8.18
CA ASP A 100 -17.98 -2.62 7.22
C ASP A 100 -17.94 -3.99 6.53
N MET A 101 -16.78 -4.47 6.15
CA MET A 101 -16.62 -5.79 5.56
C MET A 101 -17.00 -6.90 6.53
N GLN A 102 -16.60 -6.78 7.80
CA GLN A 102 -16.98 -7.76 8.83
C GLN A 102 -18.49 -7.78 9.04
N ARG A 103 -19.14 -6.62 9.05
CA ARG A 103 -20.57 -6.52 9.16
C ARG A 103 -21.28 -7.22 8.02
N LYS A 104 -20.81 -7.04 6.79
CA LYS A 104 -21.35 -7.71 5.61
C LYS A 104 -21.19 -9.22 5.70
N ARG A 105 -20.05 -9.70 6.22
CA ARG A 105 -19.84 -11.13 6.43
C ARG A 105 -20.78 -11.71 7.48
N SER A 106 -21.02 -10.96 8.56
CA SER A 106 -21.91 -11.37 9.63
C SER A 106 -23.36 -11.47 9.17
N HIS A 107 -23.72 -10.71 8.13
CA HIS A 107 -25.05 -10.69 7.53
C HIS A 107 -25.12 -11.57 6.28
N GLY A 108 -24.26 -12.59 6.20
CA GLY A 108 -24.25 -13.49 5.07
C GLY A 108 -25.60 -14.17 4.87
N PRO A 109 -25.79 -14.85 3.73
CA PRO A 109 -27.06 -15.48 3.43
C PRO A 109 -27.45 -16.48 4.51
N LEU A 110 -28.67 -16.40 4.92
CA LEU A 110 -29.23 -17.32 5.90
C LEU A 110 -29.51 -18.67 5.28
#